data_2663ccdf2e0ab0fa1b1b525dfc34ab29
#
_entry.id   2663ccdf2e0ab0fa1b1b525dfc34ab29
#
_cell.length_a   1.000
_cell.length_b   1.000
_cell.length_c   1.000
_cell.angle_alpha   90.00
_cell.angle_beta   90.00
_cell.angle_gamma   90.00
#
_symmetry.space_group_name_H-M   'P 1'
#
loop_
_entity.id
_entity.type
_entity.pdbx_description
1 polymer ?
#
loop_
_entity_poly.entity_id
_entity_poly.type
_entity_poly.pdbx_seq_one_letter_code
_entity_poly.pdbx_strand_id
1 'polypeptide(L)'
;MTKIPRQLAKNKITSLNLKNTKKTKDDLNAENYLKIVKEKIGFVPNVLTAFSNFPKQFEGFTKLYNSIMLGDSGLTKLEREMIAVTVSSLNHCYYCIVAHGSA
;
A
#
# COMPACT_ATOMS: atom_id res chain seq x y z
N MET A 1 -6.83 10.37 -26.14
CA MET A 1 -5.94 10.25 -24.99
C MET A 1 -6.74 10.49 -23.73
N THR A 2 -7.04 9.46 -22.98
CA THR A 2 -7.75 9.58 -21.71
C THR A 2 -6.87 10.33 -20.73
N LYS A 3 -7.31 11.49 -20.25
CA LYS A 3 -6.61 12.18 -19.18
C LYS A 3 -6.60 11.27 -17.95
N ILE A 4 -5.41 10.95 -17.46
CA ILE A 4 -5.26 10.27 -16.17
C ILE A 4 -5.90 11.19 -15.13
N PRO A 5 -6.92 10.70 -14.38
CA PRO A 5 -7.52 11.53 -13.34
C PRO A 5 -6.44 12.02 -12.40
N ARG A 6 -6.45 13.29 -12.06
CA ARG A 6 -5.55 13.86 -11.05
C ARG A 6 -5.94 13.35 -9.65
N GLN A 7 -5.90 12.07 -9.42
CA GLN A 7 -6.01 11.50 -8.08
C GLN A 7 -4.90 11.97 -7.14
N LEU A 8 -3.99 12.76 -7.67
CA LEU A 8 -2.69 13.01 -7.07
C LEU A 8 -2.39 14.46 -6.82
N ALA A 9 -3.31 15.34 -7.15
CA ALA A 9 -3.00 16.77 -7.06
C ALA A 9 -2.62 17.20 -5.64
N LYS A 10 -2.97 16.46 -4.63
CA LYS A 10 -2.55 16.73 -3.24
C LYS A 10 -2.62 15.43 -2.44
N ASN A 11 -1.56 15.04 -1.82
CA ASN A 11 -1.39 13.89 -0.92
C ASN A 11 -2.36 13.87 0.29
N LYS A 12 -3.60 14.20 0.08
CA LYS A 12 -4.63 14.15 1.11
C LYS A 12 -5.56 12.98 0.83
N ILE A 13 -5.41 11.94 1.61
CA ILE A 13 -6.49 10.96 1.80
C ILE A 13 -7.60 11.70 2.55
N THR A 14 -8.45 12.41 1.82
CA THR A 14 -9.50 13.25 2.40
C THR A 14 -10.69 12.44 2.90
N SER A 15 -10.83 11.19 2.45
CA SER A 15 -11.99 10.34 2.73
C SER A 15 -11.89 9.51 4.00
N LEU A 16 -10.72 9.47 4.65
CA LEU A 16 -10.47 8.60 5.80
C LEU A 16 -9.97 9.39 7.01
N ASN A 17 -10.69 10.43 7.40
CA ASN A 17 -10.40 11.16 8.63
C ASN A 17 -11.02 10.43 9.84
N LEU A 18 -10.65 9.16 10.00
CA LEU A 18 -11.14 8.32 11.09
C LEU A 18 -10.19 8.43 12.28
N LYS A 19 -10.64 9.10 13.32
CA LYS A 19 -9.93 9.13 14.59
C LYS A 19 -10.19 7.83 15.34
N ASN A 20 -9.16 7.02 15.49
CA ASN A 20 -9.23 5.88 16.39
C ASN A 20 -9.03 6.36 17.83
N THR A 21 -10.02 6.14 18.69
CA THR A 21 -10.03 6.67 20.04
C THR A 21 -9.47 5.72 21.11
N LYS A 22 -9.25 4.43 20.76
CA LYS A 22 -8.71 3.44 21.70
C LYS A 22 -7.63 2.60 21.01
N LYS A 23 -6.43 2.59 21.60
CA LYS A 23 -5.34 1.71 21.16
C LYS A 23 -5.56 0.29 21.71
N THR A 24 -5.68 -0.66 20.82
CA THR A 24 -5.71 -2.10 21.12
C THR A 24 -4.33 -2.73 20.88
N LYS A 25 -4.17 -4.00 21.27
CA LYS A 25 -2.96 -4.77 20.93
C LYS A 25 -2.74 -4.86 19.40
N ASP A 26 -3.82 -4.96 18.64
CA ASP A 26 -3.77 -5.02 17.18
C ASP A 26 -3.32 -3.68 16.58
N ASP A 27 -3.72 -2.56 17.19
CA ASP A 27 -3.23 -1.24 16.79
C ASP A 27 -1.72 -1.10 16.99
N LEU A 28 -1.18 -1.62 18.09
CA LEU A 28 0.26 -1.63 18.35
C LEU A 28 1.01 -2.48 17.32
N ASN A 29 0.46 -3.61 16.90
CA ASN A 29 1.05 -4.44 15.86
C ASN A 29 1.09 -3.70 14.51
N ALA A 30 0.01 -3.00 14.15
CA ALA A 30 -0.03 -2.18 12.95
C ALA A 30 0.99 -1.03 13.00
N GLU A 31 1.08 -0.30 14.13
CA GLU A 31 2.07 0.76 14.34
C GLU A 31 3.51 0.24 14.20
N ASN A 32 3.82 -0.89 14.79
CA ASN A 32 5.15 -1.51 14.68
C ASN A 32 5.47 -1.91 13.24
N TYR A 33 4.51 -2.45 12.52
CA TYR A 33 4.67 -2.80 11.11
C TYR A 33 4.97 -1.55 10.27
N LEU A 34 4.22 -0.46 10.45
CA LEU A 34 4.44 0.80 9.75
C LEU A 34 5.83 1.39 10.05
N LYS A 35 6.30 1.27 11.29
CA LYS A 35 7.65 1.71 11.69
C LYS A 35 8.72 0.93 10.92
N ILE A 36 8.62 -0.40 10.88
CA ILE A 36 9.54 -1.26 10.14
C ILE A 36 9.53 -0.91 8.64
N VAL A 37 8.37 -0.71 8.06
CA VAL A 37 8.24 -0.31 6.64
C VAL A 37 8.95 1.01 6.39
N LYS A 38 8.71 2.00 7.24
CA LYS A 38 9.38 3.31 7.13
C LYS A 38 10.89 3.22 7.23
N GLU A 39 11.41 2.39 8.13
CA GLU A 39 12.85 2.14 8.28
C GLU A 39 13.45 1.46 7.05
N LYS A 40 12.74 0.50 6.44
CA LYS A 40 13.24 -0.25 5.29
C LYS A 40 13.19 0.51 3.97
N ILE A 41 12.14 1.27 3.71
CA ILE A 41 11.91 1.93 2.41
C ILE A 41 11.91 3.47 2.48
N GLY A 42 12.06 4.05 3.66
CA GLY A 42 12.18 5.49 3.87
C GLY A 42 10.86 6.25 3.99
N PHE A 43 9.73 5.63 3.70
CA PHE A 43 8.39 6.23 3.80
C PHE A 43 7.33 5.16 4.08
N VAL A 44 6.13 5.60 4.42
CA VAL A 44 4.97 4.72 4.58
C VAL A 44 4.07 4.86 3.36
N PRO A 45 3.86 3.80 2.57
CA PRO A 45 2.92 3.84 1.45
C PRO A 45 1.50 4.23 1.89
N ASN A 46 0.83 5.03 1.06
CA ASN A 46 -0.51 5.56 1.38
C ASN A 46 -1.54 4.46 1.64
N VAL A 47 -1.45 3.34 0.94
CA VAL A 47 -2.35 2.20 1.15
C VAL A 47 -2.24 1.63 2.57
N LEU A 48 -1.05 1.57 3.13
CA LEU A 48 -0.84 1.12 4.50
C LEU A 48 -1.41 2.11 5.51
N THR A 49 -1.22 3.41 5.27
CA THR A 49 -1.82 4.46 6.09
C THR A 49 -3.35 4.38 6.06
N ALA A 50 -3.94 4.13 4.89
CA ALA A 50 -5.38 3.99 4.75
C ALA A 50 -5.97 2.83 5.58
N PHE A 51 -5.29 1.69 5.63
CA PHE A 51 -5.72 0.54 6.43
C PHE A 51 -5.35 0.62 7.91
N SER A 52 -4.46 1.52 8.31
CA SER A 52 -3.90 1.54 9.67
C SER A 52 -4.94 1.79 10.77
N ASN A 53 -6.08 2.41 10.45
CA ASN A 53 -7.19 2.62 11.40
C ASN A 53 -8.08 1.37 11.58
N PHE A 54 -7.83 0.32 10.81
CA PHE A 54 -8.58 -0.93 10.82
C PHE A 54 -7.61 -2.11 11.00
N PRO A 55 -7.19 -2.42 12.23
CA PRO A 55 -6.09 -3.34 12.49
C PRO A 55 -6.27 -4.73 11.89
N LYS A 56 -7.48 -5.28 11.93
CA LYS A 56 -7.77 -6.61 11.37
C LYS A 56 -7.73 -6.60 9.84
N GLN A 57 -8.26 -5.57 9.22
CA GLN A 57 -8.19 -5.38 7.78
C GLN A 57 -6.75 -5.09 7.33
N PHE A 58 -6.00 -4.31 8.11
CA PHE A 58 -4.59 -4.06 7.91
C PHE A 58 -3.78 -5.37 7.91
N GLU A 59 -3.99 -6.21 8.91
CA GLU A 59 -3.35 -7.52 9.01
C GLU A 59 -3.69 -8.40 7.80
N GLY A 60 -4.97 -8.51 7.44
CA GLY A 60 -5.42 -9.27 6.28
C GLY A 60 -4.81 -8.77 4.99
N PHE A 61 -4.80 -7.46 4.77
CA PHE A 61 -4.21 -6.83 3.58
C PHE A 61 -2.69 -7.08 3.51
N THR A 62 -1.96 -6.83 4.59
CA THR A 62 -0.50 -7.00 4.59
C THR A 62 -0.08 -8.44 4.41
N LYS A 63 -0.80 -9.40 4.99
CA LYS A 63 -0.55 -10.84 4.78
C LYS A 63 -0.79 -11.22 3.32
N LEU A 64 -1.90 -10.81 2.73
CA LEU A 64 -2.21 -11.07 1.33
C LEU A 64 -1.16 -10.44 0.40
N TYR A 65 -0.88 -9.16 0.59
CA TYR A 65 0.10 -8.43 -0.20
C TYR A 65 1.48 -9.09 -0.14
N ASN A 66 1.97 -9.37 1.06
CA ASN A 66 3.28 -9.99 1.23
C ASN A 66 3.35 -11.39 0.64
N SER A 67 2.29 -12.18 0.75
CA SER A 67 2.21 -13.50 0.14
C SER A 67 2.32 -13.43 -1.38
N ILE A 68 1.64 -12.48 -2.00
CA ILE A 68 1.64 -12.31 -3.47
C ILE A 68 2.96 -11.70 -3.96
N MET A 69 3.43 -10.65 -3.31
CA MET A 69 4.57 -9.86 -3.82
C MET A 69 5.93 -10.37 -3.33
N LEU A 70 6.00 -11.01 -2.17
CA LEU A 70 7.25 -11.41 -1.52
C LEU A 70 7.36 -12.92 -1.25
N GLY A 71 6.25 -13.65 -1.33
CA GLY A 71 6.21 -15.10 -1.07
C GLY A 71 6.86 -15.90 -2.19
N ASP A 72 7.17 -17.16 -1.92
CA ASP A 72 7.70 -18.07 -2.92
C ASP A 72 6.67 -18.36 -4.01
N SER A 73 7.10 -18.22 -5.26
CA SER A 73 6.28 -18.58 -6.43
C SER A 73 7.18 -18.79 -7.65
N GLY A 74 6.57 -19.23 -8.75
CA GLY A 74 7.27 -19.34 -10.05
C GLY A 74 7.58 -18.00 -10.71
N LEU A 75 7.18 -16.86 -10.12
CA LEU A 75 7.43 -15.53 -10.64
C LEU A 75 8.61 -14.87 -9.91
N THR A 76 9.49 -14.23 -10.66
CA THR A 76 10.54 -13.38 -10.12
C THR A 76 9.96 -12.08 -9.53
N LYS A 77 10.73 -11.39 -8.69
CA LYS A 77 10.35 -10.06 -8.18
C LYS A 77 10.03 -9.10 -9.32
N LEU A 78 10.88 -9.07 -10.34
CA LEU A 78 10.70 -8.18 -11.50
C LEU A 78 9.38 -8.48 -12.23
N GLU A 79 9.08 -9.74 -12.49
CA GLU A 79 7.82 -10.13 -13.16
C GLU A 79 6.59 -9.72 -12.36
N ARG A 80 6.62 -9.84 -11.03
CA ARG A 80 5.54 -9.39 -10.14
C ARG A 80 5.34 -7.88 -10.21
N GLU A 81 6.41 -7.11 -10.21
CA GLU A 81 6.35 -5.65 -10.35
C GLU A 81 5.86 -5.23 -11.75
N MET A 82 6.25 -5.93 -12.80
CA MET A 82 5.75 -5.70 -14.16
C MET A 82 4.24 -5.96 -14.25
N ILE A 83 3.75 -7.03 -13.64
CA ILE A 83 2.31 -7.31 -13.55
C ILE A 83 1.60 -6.19 -12.79
N ALA A 84 2.15 -5.76 -11.65
CA ALA A 84 1.58 -4.69 -10.85
C ALA A 84 1.50 -3.37 -11.63
N VAL A 85 2.53 -2.99 -12.37
CA VAL A 85 2.53 -1.80 -13.24
C VAL A 85 1.47 -1.92 -14.32
N THR A 86 1.34 -3.07 -14.97
CA THR A 86 0.35 -3.29 -16.02
C THR A 86 -1.07 -3.15 -15.48
N VAL A 87 -1.39 -3.80 -14.38
CA VAL A 87 -2.71 -3.70 -13.73
C VAL A 87 -2.98 -2.27 -13.28
N SER A 88 -1.99 -1.62 -12.68
CA SER A 88 -2.10 -0.24 -12.22
C SER A 88 -2.34 0.75 -13.34
N SER A 89 -1.73 0.50 -14.49
CA SER A 89 -1.93 1.29 -15.71
C SER A 89 -3.37 1.18 -16.23
N LEU A 90 -3.92 -0.03 -16.30
CA LEU A 90 -5.30 -0.27 -16.70
C LEU A 90 -6.30 0.35 -15.71
N ASN A 91 -5.97 0.37 -14.44
CA ASN A 91 -6.77 1.00 -13.39
C ASN A 91 -6.59 2.52 -13.29
N HIS A 92 -5.73 3.10 -14.12
CA HIS A 92 -5.39 4.53 -14.06
C HIS A 92 -4.89 4.99 -12.68
N CYS A 93 -4.24 4.10 -11.92
CA CYS A 93 -3.64 4.42 -10.64
C CYS A 93 -2.20 4.94 -10.84
N TYR A 94 -2.03 6.21 -11.07
CA TYR A 94 -0.72 6.81 -11.30
C TYR A 94 0.25 6.57 -10.13
N TYR A 95 -0.23 6.73 -8.91
CA TYR A 95 0.56 6.44 -7.70
C TYR A 95 1.10 5.00 -7.71
N CYS A 96 0.25 4.05 -8.05
CA CYS A 96 0.63 2.64 -8.11
C CYS A 96 1.66 2.37 -9.22
N ILE A 97 1.50 3.01 -10.38
CA ILE A 97 2.46 2.91 -11.51
C ILE A 97 3.85 3.37 -11.06
N VAL A 98 3.93 4.52 -10.41
CA VAL A 98 5.20 5.07 -9.92
C VAL A 98 5.79 4.19 -8.82
N ALA A 99 4.99 3.76 -7.85
CA ALA A 99 5.46 2.93 -6.74
C ALA A 99 6.03 1.60 -7.22
N HIS A 100 5.32 0.90 -8.09
CA HIS A 100 5.78 -0.39 -8.64
C HIS A 100 6.83 -0.24 -9.73
N GLY A 101 6.76 0.80 -10.53
CA GLY A 101 7.73 1.06 -11.59
C GLY A 101 9.13 1.45 -11.11
N SER A 102 9.23 1.93 -9.86
CA SER A 102 10.49 2.30 -9.21
C SER A 102 11.01 1.26 -8.21
N ALA A 103 10.29 0.18 -8.04
CA ALA A 103 10.63 -0.87 -7.08
C ALA A 103 11.80 -1.77 -7.54
#